data_379e814b78e4ed14215d19189c93380f
#
_entry.id   379e814b78e4ed14215d19189c93380f
#
_cell.length_a   1.000
_cell.length_b   1.000
_cell.length_c   1.000
_cell.angle_alpha   90.00
_cell.angle_beta   90.00
_cell.angle_gamma   90.00
#
_symmetry.space_group_name_H-M   'P 1'
#
loop_
_entity.id
_entity.type
_entity.pdbx_description
1 polymer ?
#
loop_
_entity_poly.entity_id
_entity_poly.type
_entity_poly.pdbx_seq_one_letter_code
_entity_poly.pdbx_strand_id
1 'polypeptide(L)'
;MILYIDHGSQKIKIDMDKGVDLSIPNAFDSKTPSFFSAKNPKVSYLTSDEFKGKIASGGTCNVPSVNLDIHCTGTHTECIGHIKDTNTFISEPVQKN
;
A
#
# COMPACT_ATOMS: atom_id res chain seq x y z
N MET A 1 19.43 14.64 -5.58
CA MET A 1 20.64 13.97 -5.02
C MET A 1 21.03 12.81 -5.91
N ILE A 2 22.32 12.74 -6.30
CA ILE A 2 22.81 11.66 -7.17
C ILE A 2 23.69 10.72 -6.34
N LEU A 3 23.41 9.43 -6.43
CA LEU A 3 24.22 8.35 -5.84
C LEU A 3 24.91 7.54 -6.94
N TYR A 4 26.06 6.98 -6.63
CA TYR A 4 26.75 6.02 -7.48
C TYR A 4 26.94 4.72 -6.70
N ILE A 5 26.57 3.61 -7.32
CA ILE A 5 26.73 2.27 -6.75
C ILE A 5 27.65 1.48 -7.67
N ASP A 6 28.71 0.92 -7.12
CA ASP A 6 29.56 -0.02 -7.83
C ASP A 6 28.94 -1.43 -7.77
N HIS A 7 28.66 -2.01 -8.94
CA HIS A 7 28.12 -3.35 -9.08
C HIS A 7 28.95 -4.15 -10.08
N GLY A 8 29.87 -4.95 -9.57
CA GLY A 8 30.86 -5.64 -10.40
C GLY A 8 31.76 -4.67 -11.16
N SER A 9 31.78 -4.76 -12.49
CA SER A 9 32.54 -3.85 -13.37
C SER A 9 31.73 -2.60 -13.79
N GLN A 10 30.50 -2.46 -13.35
CA GLN A 10 29.61 -1.37 -13.73
C GLN A 10 29.44 -0.35 -12.60
N LYS A 11 29.37 0.91 -12.98
CA LYS A 11 28.99 2.00 -12.07
C LYS A 11 27.57 2.45 -12.39
N ILE A 12 26.65 2.22 -11.48
CA ILE A 12 25.24 2.59 -11.63
C ILE A 12 25.03 3.98 -11.04
N LYS A 13 24.48 4.88 -11.84
CA LYS A 13 24.08 6.22 -11.40
C LYS A 13 22.60 6.20 -11.03
N ILE A 14 22.26 6.63 -9.83
CA ILE A 14 20.91 6.76 -9.34
C ILE A 14 20.61 8.24 -9.10
N ASP A 15 19.59 8.76 -9.73
CA ASP A 15 19.07 10.11 -9.47
C ASP A 15 17.85 10.00 -8.58
N MET A 16 18.01 10.34 -7.29
CA MET A 16 16.95 10.23 -6.28
C MET A 16 15.79 11.21 -6.52
N ASP A 17 16.01 12.24 -7.34
CA ASP A 17 14.99 13.23 -7.69
C ASP A 17 14.15 12.80 -8.91
N LYS A 18 14.53 11.68 -9.53
CA LYS A 18 13.88 11.10 -10.73
C LYS A 18 13.37 9.68 -10.48
N GLY A 19 12.61 9.51 -9.41
CA GLY A 19 11.92 8.27 -9.15
C GLY A 19 10.87 7.95 -10.23
N VAL A 20 10.75 6.67 -10.58
CA VAL A 20 9.68 6.17 -11.43
C VAL A 20 8.69 5.42 -10.55
N ASP A 21 7.44 5.86 -10.54
CA ASP A 21 6.38 5.15 -9.84
C ASP A 21 5.96 3.93 -10.66
N LEU A 22 6.19 2.75 -10.11
CA LEU A 22 5.81 1.46 -10.70
C LEU A 22 4.54 0.89 -10.07
N SER A 23 3.91 1.62 -9.15
CA SER A 23 2.69 1.16 -8.51
C SER A 23 1.49 1.24 -9.46
N ILE A 24 0.53 0.34 -9.25
CA ILE A 24 -0.78 0.44 -9.89
C ILE A 24 -1.77 1.10 -8.93
N PRO A 25 -2.62 2.01 -9.41
CA PRO A 25 -3.64 2.63 -8.56
C PRO A 25 -4.68 1.59 -8.12
N ASN A 26 -5.07 1.64 -6.86
CA ASN A 26 -6.21 0.89 -6.36
C ASN A 26 -7.50 1.64 -6.71
N ALA A 27 -8.23 1.15 -7.69
CA ALA A 27 -9.60 1.59 -7.95
C ALA A 27 -10.56 0.85 -7.02
N PHE A 28 -11.44 1.56 -6.34
CA PHE A 28 -12.43 0.97 -5.43
C PHE A 28 -13.72 0.60 -6.19
N ASP A 29 -13.54 0.01 -7.35
CA ASP A 29 -14.59 -0.47 -8.23
C ASP A 29 -14.29 -1.93 -8.68
N SER A 30 -15.17 -2.48 -9.49
CA SER A 30 -15.02 -3.84 -10.01
C SER A 30 -13.88 -4.02 -11.04
N LYS A 31 -13.15 -2.97 -11.37
CA LYS A 31 -12.06 -2.98 -12.36
C LYS A 31 -10.67 -3.17 -11.74
N THR A 32 -10.56 -3.07 -10.41
CA THR A 32 -9.30 -3.36 -9.73
C THR A 32 -8.92 -4.81 -9.96
N PRO A 33 -7.68 -5.09 -10.39
CA PRO A 33 -7.18 -6.46 -10.45
C PRO A 33 -7.34 -7.15 -9.10
N SER A 34 -7.87 -8.37 -9.11
CA SER A 34 -8.05 -9.17 -7.90
C SER A 34 -7.67 -10.61 -8.19
N PHE A 35 -6.87 -11.20 -7.30
CA PHE A 35 -6.39 -12.56 -7.40
C PHE A 35 -6.95 -13.42 -6.27
N PHE A 36 -6.93 -14.74 -6.47
CA PHE A 36 -7.35 -15.71 -5.46
C PHE A 36 -8.77 -15.51 -4.91
N SER A 37 -9.69 -15.00 -5.75
CA SER A 37 -11.07 -14.70 -5.36
C SER A 37 -11.19 -13.71 -4.19
N ALA A 38 -10.18 -12.88 -3.97
CA ALA A 38 -10.24 -11.82 -2.98
C ALA A 38 -11.38 -10.84 -3.30
N LYS A 39 -11.96 -10.27 -2.27
CA LYS A 39 -13.03 -9.29 -2.43
C LYS A 39 -12.49 -7.98 -3.00
N ASN A 40 -13.26 -7.34 -3.86
CA ASN A 40 -12.92 -6.00 -4.33
C ASN A 40 -12.74 -5.04 -3.16
N PRO A 41 -11.76 -4.11 -3.25
CA PRO A 41 -11.60 -3.05 -2.28
C PRO A 41 -12.90 -2.28 -2.05
N LYS A 42 -13.16 -1.91 -0.80
CA LYS A 42 -14.37 -1.18 -0.42
C LYS A 42 -14.00 0.07 0.37
N VAL A 43 -14.72 1.14 0.10
CA VAL A 43 -14.71 2.36 0.91
C VAL A 43 -16.06 2.48 1.62
N SER A 44 -15.99 2.69 2.91
CA SER A 44 -17.13 3.08 3.75
C SER A 44 -16.78 4.38 4.47
N TYR A 45 -17.71 4.91 5.22
CA TYR A 45 -17.47 6.12 6.03
C TYR A 45 -17.80 5.83 7.47
N LEU A 46 -16.96 6.32 8.37
CA LEU A 46 -17.20 6.19 9.80
C LEU A 46 -18.54 6.85 10.15
N THR A 47 -19.41 6.09 10.79
CA THR A 47 -20.73 6.57 11.21
C THR A 47 -21.08 5.95 12.56
N SER A 48 -21.54 6.77 13.47
CA SER A 48 -22.11 6.38 14.77
C SER A 48 -23.41 7.17 15.00
N ASP A 49 -24.05 6.94 16.13
CA ASP A 49 -25.30 7.66 16.48
C ASP A 49 -25.08 9.18 16.57
N GLU A 50 -23.88 9.60 16.97
CA GLU A 50 -23.56 11.01 17.20
C GLU A 50 -22.66 11.61 16.11
N PHE A 51 -22.12 10.79 15.18
CA PHE A 51 -21.15 11.25 14.19
C PHE A 51 -21.43 10.69 12.79
N LYS A 52 -21.41 11.59 11.79
CA LYS A 52 -21.50 11.24 10.38
C LYS A 52 -20.21 11.65 9.65
N GLY A 53 -19.39 10.69 9.32
CA GLY A 53 -18.11 10.90 8.61
C GLY A 53 -18.28 10.97 7.09
N LYS A 54 -19.37 11.57 6.59
CA LYS A 54 -19.55 11.83 5.15
C LYS A 54 -20.32 13.13 4.96
N ILE A 55 -19.68 14.10 4.31
CA ILE A 55 -20.31 15.43 4.05
C ILE A 55 -21.60 15.28 3.26
N ALA A 56 -21.60 14.47 2.20
CA ALA A 56 -22.79 14.21 1.37
C ALA A 56 -23.98 13.61 2.15
N SER A 57 -23.75 13.11 3.36
CA SER A 57 -24.78 12.56 4.25
C SER A 57 -25.07 13.48 5.45
N GLY A 58 -24.65 14.76 5.39
CA GLY A 58 -24.85 15.75 6.43
C GLY A 58 -23.79 15.76 7.53
N GLY A 59 -22.63 15.15 7.30
CA GLY A 59 -21.49 15.25 8.19
C GLY A 59 -20.67 16.52 7.99
N THR A 60 -19.81 16.83 8.94
CA THR A 60 -18.92 18.01 8.90
C THR A 60 -17.61 17.73 8.17
N CYS A 61 -17.23 16.47 7.99
CA CYS A 61 -16.00 16.06 7.32
C CYS A 61 -16.18 14.68 6.67
N ASN A 62 -15.22 14.30 5.82
CA ASN A 62 -15.14 12.97 5.25
C ASN A 62 -14.11 12.14 6.02
N VAL A 63 -14.53 11.03 6.62
CA VAL A 63 -13.69 10.07 7.34
C VAL A 63 -13.86 8.70 6.69
N PRO A 64 -13.17 8.45 5.57
CA PRO A 64 -13.26 7.18 4.88
C PRO A 64 -12.55 6.07 5.65
N SER A 65 -13.15 4.88 5.61
CA SER A 65 -12.54 3.61 6.02
C SER A 65 -12.34 2.75 4.78
N VAL A 66 -11.17 2.15 4.65
CA VAL A 66 -10.80 1.33 3.51
C VAL A 66 -10.63 -0.11 3.95
N ASN A 67 -11.24 -1.04 3.21
CA ASN A 67 -11.03 -2.47 3.38
C ASN A 67 -10.53 -3.05 2.06
N LEU A 68 -9.36 -3.69 2.09
CA LEU A 68 -8.76 -4.35 0.93
C LEU A 68 -7.86 -5.50 1.34
N ASP A 69 -7.76 -6.50 0.48
CA ASP A 69 -6.82 -7.60 0.62
C ASP A 69 -5.50 -7.22 -0.09
N ILE A 70 -4.52 -6.74 0.66
CA ILE A 70 -3.29 -6.10 0.16
C ILE A 70 -2.55 -6.99 -0.85
N HIS A 71 -2.34 -8.28 -0.51
CA HIS A 71 -1.62 -9.23 -1.36
C HIS A 71 -2.35 -9.59 -2.66
N CYS A 72 -3.61 -9.22 -2.77
CA CYS A 72 -4.47 -9.67 -3.87
C CYS A 72 -4.92 -8.53 -4.79
N THR A 73 -4.74 -7.28 -4.42
CA THR A 73 -5.43 -6.17 -5.11
C THR A 73 -4.52 -5.04 -5.58
N GLY A 74 -3.22 -5.07 -5.33
CA GLY A 74 -2.38 -3.97 -5.79
C GLY A 74 -0.91 -4.15 -5.49
N THR A 75 -0.13 -3.16 -5.88
CA THR A 75 1.29 -3.09 -5.54
C THR A 75 1.43 -2.87 -4.05
N HIS A 76 2.24 -3.70 -3.40
CA HIS A 76 2.44 -3.67 -1.95
C HIS A 76 3.86 -4.06 -1.58
N THR A 77 4.22 -3.78 -0.35
CA THR A 77 5.48 -4.23 0.25
C THR A 77 5.15 -5.30 1.29
N GLU A 78 5.93 -6.35 1.32
CA GLU A 78 5.76 -7.43 2.26
C GLU A 78 7.10 -7.83 2.92
N CYS A 79 7.02 -8.57 4.00
CA CYS A 79 8.18 -9.12 4.70
C CYS A 79 8.14 -10.66 4.71
N ILE A 80 9.17 -11.26 5.29
CA ILE A 80 9.27 -12.72 5.37
C ILE A 80 8.11 -13.38 6.15
N GLY A 81 7.41 -12.63 7.00
CA GLY A 81 6.21 -13.08 7.69
C GLY A 81 5.06 -13.46 6.77
N HIS A 82 5.10 -13.05 5.48
CA HIS A 82 4.12 -13.49 4.49
C HIS A 82 4.21 -15.00 4.19
N ILE A 83 5.39 -15.58 4.24
CA ILE A 83 5.64 -16.99 3.87
C ILE A 83 6.19 -17.85 5.01
N LYS A 84 6.48 -17.26 6.16
CA LYS A 84 6.96 -17.96 7.34
C LYS A 84 6.05 -17.64 8.53
N ASP A 85 5.80 -18.65 9.36
CA ASP A 85 5.14 -18.46 10.65
C ASP A 85 6.12 -17.81 11.64
N THR A 86 6.21 -16.49 11.55
CA THR A 86 7.05 -15.64 12.41
C THR A 86 6.29 -14.40 12.80
N ASN A 87 6.68 -13.78 13.91
CA ASN A 87 6.14 -12.49 14.35
C ASN A 87 6.92 -11.30 13.75
N THR A 88 7.45 -11.45 12.54
CA THR A 88 8.20 -10.39 11.86
C THR A 88 7.25 -9.45 11.13
N PHE A 89 7.38 -8.15 11.39
CA PHE A 89 6.56 -7.11 10.78
C PHE A 89 7.39 -6.25 9.82
N ILE A 90 6.73 -5.68 8.83
CA ILE A 90 7.37 -4.81 7.82
C ILE A 90 7.99 -3.54 8.42
N SER A 91 7.50 -3.11 9.58
CA SER A 91 8.03 -1.96 10.32
C SER A 91 9.31 -2.26 11.10
N GLU A 92 9.70 -3.53 11.20
CA GLU A 92 10.94 -3.88 11.87
C GLU A 92 12.15 -3.49 11.01
N PRO A 93 13.17 -2.87 11.59
CA PRO A 93 14.37 -2.55 10.85
C PRO A 93 15.03 -3.83 10.33
N VAL A 94 15.48 -3.80 9.08
CA VAL A 94 16.27 -4.89 8.50
C VAL A 94 17.52 -5.05 9.37
N GLN A 95 17.61 -6.15 10.11
CA GLN A 95 18.81 -6.46 10.88
C GLN A 95 19.95 -6.66 9.86
N LYS A 96 20.95 -5.81 9.94
CA LYS A 96 22.18 -6.02 9.19
C LYS A 96 22.94 -7.18 9.85
N ASN A 97 22.96 -8.31 9.18
CA ASN A 97 23.88 -9.41 9.52
C ASN A 97 25.31 -9.02 9.09
#